data_649e1afb693619eba69171632ba5cf3c
#
_entry.id   649e1afb693619eba69171632ba5cf3c
#
_cell.length_a   1.000
_cell.length_b   1.000
_cell.length_c   1.000
_cell.angle_alpha   90.00
_cell.angle_beta   90.00
_cell.angle_gamma   90.00
#
_symmetry.space_group_name_H-M   'P 1'
#
loop_
_entity.id
_entity.type
_entity.pdbx_description
1 polymer ?
#
loop_
_entity_poly.entity_id
_entity_poly.type
_entity_poly.pdbx_seq_one_letter_code
_entity_poly.pdbx_strand_id
1 'polypeptide(L)'
;MFGYLRALFGFLLGSLSVFSASEIPITGTIDLDRLIACIEQKEGAPWSNAGGALQFTRATWGDFSTDPYTWASRPDKARQIARKALLQAIQRMHQDGIKPSVWLLALRWNCGYAGMLRRRHQRWDYAEHVRNLYYDHEFLRTRL
;
A
#
# COMPACT_ATOMS: atom_id res chain seq x y z
N MET A 1 -12.33 -68.50 -6.23
CA MET A 1 -11.90 -68.03 -4.89
C MET A 1 -11.54 -66.53 -5.02
N PHE A 2 -12.39 -65.71 -4.53
CA PHE A 2 -12.23 -64.20 -4.71
C PHE A 2 -11.69 -63.62 -3.43
N GLY A 3 -10.51 -63.02 -3.53
CA GLY A 3 -9.90 -62.20 -2.44
C GLY A 3 -10.27 -60.75 -2.58
N TYR A 4 -11.02 -60.18 -1.62
CA TYR A 4 -11.36 -58.77 -1.53
C TYR A 4 -10.19 -57.96 -0.98
N LEU A 5 -9.65 -57.05 -1.81
CA LEU A 5 -8.67 -56.04 -1.41
C LEU A 5 -9.43 -54.79 -0.90
N ARG A 6 -9.42 -54.57 0.41
CA ARG A 6 -9.96 -53.33 1.02
C ARG A 6 -8.96 -52.19 0.85
N ALA A 7 -9.29 -51.23 0.02
CA ALA A 7 -8.58 -49.96 -0.05
C ALA A 7 -8.96 -49.09 1.16
N LEU A 8 -8.00 -48.79 2.03
CA LEU A 8 -8.10 -47.82 3.11
C LEU A 8 -7.93 -46.42 2.50
N PHE A 9 -9.02 -45.68 2.42
CA PHE A 9 -8.98 -44.25 2.13
C PHE A 9 -8.57 -43.48 3.41
N GLY A 10 -7.29 -43.11 3.46
CA GLY A 10 -6.79 -42.23 4.47
C GLY A 10 -7.24 -40.78 4.17
N PHE A 11 -8.17 -40.27 4.96
CA PHE A 11 -8.54 -38.84 4.97
C PHE A 11 -7.38 -38.05 5.58
N LEU A 12 -6.59 -37.39 4.75
CA LEU A 12 -5.64 -36.39 5.17
C LEU A 12 -6.43 -35.09 5.46
N LEU A 13 -6.75 -34.89 6.74
CA LEU A 13 -7.20 -33.61 7.25
C LEU A 13 -6.05 -32.61 7.11
N GLY A 14 -6.04 -31.88 5.99
CA GLY A 14 -5.20 -30.73 5.80
C GLY A 14 -5.59 -29.67 6.83
N SER A 15 -4.73 -29.44 7.82
CA SER A 15 -4.83 -28.32 8.76
C SER A 15 -4.77 -27.02 7.96
N LEU A 16 -5.89 -26.33 7.84
CA LEU A 16 -5.96 -24.94 7.44
C LEU A 16 -5.22 -24.13 8.52
N SER A 17 -3.96 -23.83 8.26
CA SER A 17 -3.23 -22.85 9.04
C SER A 17 -3.89 -21.49 8.79
N VAL A 18 -4.66 -21.04 9.76
CA VAL A 18 -5.16 -19.66 9.82
C VAL A 18 -3.93 -18.78 9.96
N PHE A 19 -3.50 -18.17 8.87
CA PHE A 19 -2.47 -17.15 8.90
C PHE A 19 -2.99 -15.99 9.73
N SER A 20 -2.52 -15.89 10.97
CA SER A 20 -2.71 -14.74 11.82
C SER A 20 -2.03 -13.53 11.14
N ALA A 21 -2.78 -12.45 10.97
CA ALA A 21 -2.34 -11.23 10.30
C ALA A 21 -1.27 -10.42 11.09
N SER A 22 -0.60 -11.04 12.07
CA SER A 22 0.24 -10.34 13.05
C SER A 22 1.75 -10.47 12.86
N GLU A 23 2.26 -11.19 11.84
CA GLU A 23 3.72 -11.31 11.68
C GLU A 23 4.16 -11.19 10.22
N ILE A 24 4.23 -9.95 9.72
CA ILE A 24 5.07 -9.64 8.57
C ILE A 24 6.43 -9.19 9.13
N PRO A 25 7.52 -9.95 8.92
CA PRO A 25 8.84 -9.48 9.31
C PRO A 25 9.25 -8.33 8.40
N ILE A 26 9.15 -7.11 8.92
CA ILE A 26 9.54 -5.88 8.24
C ILE A 26 11.04 -5.68 8.47
N THR A 27 11.86 -6.34 7.67
CA THR A 27 13.29 -6.02 7.61
C THR A 27 13.48 -4.74 6.81
N GLY A 28 13.69 -3.63 7.51
CA GLY A 28 13.76 -2.29 6.96
C GLY A 28 12.37 -1.64 6.88
N THR A 29 11.87 -1.23 8.06
CA THR A 29 10.51 -0.69 8.22
C THR A 29 10.36 0.60 7.44
N ILE A 30 9.56 0.56 6.36
CA ILE A 30 9.10 1.81 5.70
C ILE A 30 8.15 2.50 6.67
N ASP A 31 8.52 3.69 7.13
CA ASP A 31 7.64 4.54 7.93
C ASP A 31 6.53 5.10 7.01
N LEU A 32 5.33 4.55 7.16
CA LEU A 32 4.20 4.93 6.31
C LEU A 32 3.69 6.34 6.59
N ASP A 33 3.78 6.81 7.81
CA ASP A 33 3.30 8.17 8.15
C ASP A 33 4.25 9.21 7.53
N ARG A 34 5.55 8.93 7.56
CA ARG A 34 6.55 9.72 6.85
C ARG A 34 6.34 9.67 5.34
N LEU A 35 6.08 8.50 4.76
CA LEU A 35 5.82 8.37 3.33
C LEU A 35 4.57 9.15 2.91
N ILE A 36 3.49 9.07 3.69
CA ILE A 36 2.26 9.82 3.45
C ILE A 36 2.54 11.33 3.49
N ALA A 37 3.30 11.82 4.46
CA ALA A 37 3.68 13.23 4.54
C ALA A 37 4.52 13.70 3.33
N CYS A 38 5.41 12.84 2.81
CA CYS A 38 6.18 13.13 1.59
C CYS A 38 5.27 13.18 0.35
N ILE A 39 4.28 12.30 0.27
CA ILE A 39 3.27 12.31 -0.80
C ILE A 39 2.45 13.60 -0.72
N GLU A 40 1.93 13.98 0.45
CA GLU A 40 1.21 15.24 0.65
C GLU A 40 2.01 16.45 0.15
N GLN A 41 3.29 16.50 0.52
CA GLN A 41 4.18 17.60 0.08
C GLN A 41 4.38 17.58 -1.43
N LYS A 42 4.56 16.40 -2.03
CA LYS A 42 4.76 16.27 -3.48
C LYS A 42 3.53 16.67 -4.28
N GLU A 43 2.34 16.30 -3.81
CA GLU A 43 1.08 16.68 -4.45
C GLU A 43 0.85 18.19 -4.35
N GLY A 44 1.28 18.83 -3.26
CA GLY A 44 1.22 20.28 -3.06
C GLY A 44 -0.18 20.87 -3.07
N ALA A 45 -1.23 20.04 -3.03
CA ALA A 45 -2.61 20.46 -3.10
C ALA A 45 -3.13 20.85 -1.70
N PRO A 46 -3.99 21.88 -1.60
CA PRO A 46 -4.62 22.22 -0.33
C PRO A 46 -5.63 21.14 0.10
N TRP A 47 -5.82 20.97 1.41
CA TRP A 47 -6.81 20.06 1.96
C TRP A 47 -8.25 20.40 1.55
N SER A 48 -8.53 21.64 1.20
CA SER A 48 -9.84 22.09 0.71
C SER A 48 -10.24 21.53 -0.66
N ASN A 49 -9.30 20.96 -1.40
CA ASN A 49 -9.62 20.30 -2.66
C ASN A 49 -10.47 19.03 -2.44
N ALA A 50 -11.28 18.64 -3.43
CA ALA A 50 -12.17 17.49 -3.34
C ALA A 50 -11.43 16.19 -3.01
N GLY A 51 -10.20 15.97 -3.55
CA GLY A 51 -9.35 14.83 -3.24
C GLY A 51 -8.44 15.02 -2.02
N GLY A 52 -8.54 16.19 -1.35
CA GLY A 52 -7.62 16.58 -0.26
C GLY A 52 -6.18 16.74 -0.73
N ALA A 53 -5.26 16.94 0.20
CA ALA A 53 -3.83 17.09 -0.11
C ALA A 53 -3.21 15.80 -0.70
N LEU A 54 -3.83 14.65 -0.49
CA LEU A 54 -3.40 13.36 -1.05
C LEU A 54 -3.96 13.06 -2.44
N GLN A 55 -4.79 13.93 -2.98
CA GLN A 55 -5.37 13.86 -4.34
C GLN A 55 -6.08 12.54 -4.63
N PHE A 56 -6.85 12.03 -3.64
CA PHE A 56 -7.70 10.87 -3.88
C PHE A 56 -8.69 11.12 -5.03
N THR A 57 -8.79 10.18 -5.95
CA THR A 57 -9.94 10.13 -6.86
C THR A 57 -11.14 9.49 -6.14
N ARG A 58 -12.37 9.77 -6.61
CA ARG A 58 -13.58 9.14 -6.06
C ARG A 58 -13.52 7.61 -6.14
N ALA A 59 -12.99 7.06 -7.24
CA ALA A 59 -12.82 5.62 -7.41
C ALA A 59 -11.85 5.06 -6.38
N THR A 60 -10.63 5.62 -6.28
CA THR A 60 -9.62 5.17 -5.30
C THR A 60 -10.13 5.29 -3.86
N TRP A 61 -10.88 6.35 -3.53
CA TRP A 61 -11.49 6.47 -2.21
C TRP A 61 -12.47 5.33 -1.93
N GLY A 62 -13.34 5.01 -2.88
CA GLY A 62 -14.33 3.94 -2.76
C GLY A 62 -13.73 2.54 -2.64
N ASP A 63 -12.52 2.32 -3.17
CA ASP A 63 -11.82 1.04 -3.03
C ASP A 63 -11.38 0.76 -1.59
N PHE A 64 -11.23 1.80 -0.77
CA PHE A 64 -10.67 1.69 0.58
C PHE A 64 -11.59 2.18 1.70
N SER A 65 -12.68 2.86 1.36
CA SER A 65 -13.59 3.45 2.34
C SER A 65 -15.04 3.42 1.87
N THR A 66 -15.94 3.17 2.82
CA THR A 66 -17.39 3.38 2.66
C THR A 66 -17.83 4.78 3.08
N ASP A 67 -16.91 5.57 3.66
CA ASP A 67 -17.18 6.94 4.07
C ASP A 67 -17.41 7.85 2.83
N PRO A 68 -18.18 8.94 2.97
CA PRO A 68 -18.41 9.88 1.88
C PRO A 68 -17.08 10.42 1.30
N TYR A 69 -16.99 10.53 -0.02
CA TYR A 69 -15.79 11.05 -0.69
C TYR A 69 -15.40 12.47 -0.24
N THR A 70 -16.37 13.27 0.21
CA THR A 70 -16.10 14.60 0.79
C THR A 70 -15.15 14.56 1.99
N TRP A 71 -14.99 13.40 2.62
CA TRP A 71 -14.05 13.23 3.74
C TRP A 71 -12.58 13.08 3.29
N ALA A 72 -12.33 12.96 1.99
CA ALA A 72 -10.96 13.01 1.46
C ALA A 72 -10.26 14.36 1.72
N SER A 73 -11.04 15.44 1.97
CA SER A 73 -10.52 16.73 2.41
C SER A 73 -10.22 16.83 3.92
N ARG A 74 -10.52 15.79 4.69
CA ARG A 74 -10.24 15.71 6.14
C ARG A 74 -8.91 15.00 6.36
N PRO A 75 -7.88 15.69 6.90
CA PRO A 75 -6.53 15.14 7.03
C PRO A 75 -6.46 13.81 7.79
N ASP A 76 -7.20 13.72 8.91
CA ASP A 76 -7.25 12.52 9.74
C ASP A 76 -7.76 11.29 8.97
N LYS A 77 -8.86 11.48 8.24
CA LYS A 77 -9.50 10.41 7.46
C LYS A 77 -8.67 10.04 6.22
N ALA A 78 -8.22 11.04 5.48
CA ALA A 78 -7.43 10.82 4.28
C ALA A 78 -6.12 10.06 4.58
N ARG A 79 -5.41 10.42 5.66
CA ARG A 79 -4.20 9.70 6.08
C ARG A 79 -4.48 8.26 6.51
N GLN A 80 -5.60 8.04 7.22
CA GLN A 80 -6.03 6.68 7.57
C GLN A 80 -6.27 5.82 6.33
N ILE A 81 -6.97 6.36 5.31
CA ILE A 81 -7.23 5.66 4.06
C ILE A 81 -5.95 5.46 3.25
N ALA A 82 -5.06 6.46 3.20
CA ALA A 82 -3.77 6.34 2.54
C ALA A 82 -2.91 5.22 3.17
N ARG A 83 -2.88 5.15 4.50
CA ARG A 83 -2.17 4.08 5.21
C ARG A 83 -2.72 2.70 4.84
N LYS A 84 -4.04 2.54 4.81
CA LYS A 84 -4.71 1.31 4.38
C LYS A 84 -4.33 0.93 2.94
N ALA A 85 -4.36 1.89 2.02
CA ALA A 85 -3.99 1.68 0.62
C ALA A 85 -2.52 1.27 0.43
N LEU A 86 -1.60 1.88 1.19
CA LEU A 86 -0.18 1.55 1.16
C LEU A 86 0.10 0.17 1.76
N LEU A 87 -0.55 -0.18 2.87
CA LEU A 87 -0.43 -1.52 3.47
C LEU A 87 -0.92 -2.61 2.51
N GLN A 88 -2.06 -2.40 1.84
CA GLN A 88 -2.54 -3.33 0.82
C GLN A 88 -1.55 -3.45 -0.36
N ALA A 89 -0.95 -2.33 -0.77
CA ALA A 89 0.07 -2.35 -1.82
C ALA A 89 1.30 -3.17 -1.42
N ILE A 90 1.78 -3.01 -0.19
CA ILE A 90 2.90 -3.80 0.36
C ILE A 90 2.54 -5.28 0.37
N GLN A 91 1.37 -5.64 0.88
CA GLN A 91 0.91 -7.02 0.92
C GLN A 91 0.84 -7.62 -0.49
N ARG A 92 0.29 -6.88 -1.46
CA ARG A 92 0.22 -7.33 -2.86
C ARG A 92 1.61 -7.50 -3.48
N MET A 93 2.54 -6.59 -3.22
CA MET A 93 3.93 -6.71 -3.68
C MET A 93 4.57 -7.99 -3.14
N HIS A 94 4.40 -8.31 -1.85
CA HIS A 94 4.91 -9.55 -1.28
C HIS A 94 4.31 -10.81 -1.95
N GLN A 95 3.00 -10.81 -2.21
CA GLN A 95 2.32 -11.90 -2.92
C GLN A 95 2.88 -12.10 -4.33
N ASP A 96 3.26 -11.02 -5.00
CA ASP A 96 3.84 -11.02 -6.34
C ASP A 96 5.38 -11.21 -6.33
N GLY A 97 6.01 -11.49 -5.16
CA GLY A 97 7.45 -11.67 -5.02
C GLY A 97 8.26 -10.38 -5.19
N ILE A 98 7.63 -9.22 -5.07
CA ILE A 98 8.26 -7.91 -5.23
C ILE A 98 8.63 -7.38 -3.84
N LYS A 99 9.91 -7.02 -3.64
CA LYS A 99 10.36 -6.36 -2.41
C LYS A 99 9.85 -4.91 -2.38
N PRO A 100 9.00 -4.52 -1.40
CA PRO A 100 8.52 -3.16 -1.29
C PRO A 100 9.68 -2.16 -1.06
N SER A 101 9.54 -0.97 -1.65
CA SER A 101 10.43 0.17 -1.42
C SER A 101 9.63 1.47 -1.46
N VAL A 102 10.18 2.53 -0.84
CA VAL A 102 9.58 3.87 -0.88
C VAL A 102 9.32 4.31 -2.31
N TRP A 103 10.28 4.09 -3.22
CA TRP A 103 10.17 4.44 -4.62
C TRP A 103 9.02 3.69 -5.33
N LEU A 104 8.90 2.38 -5.13
CA LEU A 104 7.82 1.58 -5.72
C LEU A 104 6.45 1.97 -5.17
N LEU A 105 6.34 2.25 -3.87
CA LEU A 105 5.09 2.70 -3.25
C LEU A 105 4.67 4.08 -3.77
N ALA A 106 5.61 5.01 -3.94
CA ALA A 106 5.35 6.31 -4.54
C ALA A 106 4.92 6.20 -6.01
N LEU A 107 5.59 5.34 -6.78
CA LEU A 107 5.22 5.06 -8.17
C LEU A 107 3.81 4.47 -8.25
N ARG A 108 3.50 3.48 -7.43
CA ARG A 108 2.16 2.89 -7.32
C ARG A 108 1.10 3.92 -6.94
N TRP A 109 1.41 4.83 -6.00
CA TRP A 109 0.51 5.90 -5.61
C TRP A 109 0.09 6.75 -6.81
N ASN A 110 1.06 7.16 -7.61
CA ASN A 110 0.83 8.05 -8.74
C ASN A 110 0.19 7.37 -9.97
N CYS A 111 0.55 6.13 -10.29
CA CYS A 111 0.11 5.49 -11.53
C CYS A 111 -0.63 4.16 -11.36
N GLY A 112 -0.98 3.81 -10.11
CA GLY A 112 -1.64 2.55 -9.79
C GLY A 112 -0.70 1.33 -9.88
N TYR A 113 -1.20 0.18 -9.41
CA TYR A 113 -0.39 -1.04 -9.33
C TYR A 113 0.07 -1.55 -10.70
N ALA A 114 -0.83 -1.59 -11.68
CA ALA A 114 -0.50 -1.99 -13.04
C ALA A 114 0.49 -1.03 -13.72
N GLY A 115 0.40 0.28 -13.43
CA GLY A 115 1.36 1.28 -13.90
C GLY A 115 2.75 1.08 -13.30
N MET A 116 2.82 0.77 -12.01
CA MET A 116 4.05 0.43 -11.32
C MET A 116 4.72 -0.82 -11.92
N LEU A 117 3.96 -1.90 -12.16
CA LEU A 117 4.49 -3.13 -12.77
C LEU A 117 5.07 -2.89 -14.17
N ARG A 118 4.42 -2.02 -14.96
CA ARG A 118 4.92 -1.61 -16.28
C ARG A 118 6.05 -0.59 -16.22
N ARG A 119 6.44 -0.18 -15.02
CA ARG A 119 7.50 0.81 -14.77
C ARG A 119 7.36 2.02 -15.70
N ARG A 120 6.22 2.71 -15.64
CA ARG A 120 5.95 3.86 -16.51
C ARG A 120 6.98 4.97 -16.30
N HIS A 121 7.93 5.09 -17.20
CA HIS A 121 9.03 6.06 -17.16
C HIS A 121 8.59 7.51 -16.94
N GLN A 122 7.45 7.89 -17.50
CA GLN A 122 6.86 9.23 -17.35
C GLN A 122 6.51 9.62 -15.90
N ARG A 123 6.52 8.65 -14.96
CA ARG A 123 6.20 8.86 -13.55
C ARG A 123 7.38 8.63 -12.62
N TRP A 124 8.55 8.36 -13.17
CA TRP A 124 9.76 8.14 -12.36
C TRP A 124 10.16 9.39 -11.59
N ASP A 125 10.05 10.58 -12.20
CA ASP A 125 10.34 11.85 -11.53
C ASP A 125 9.49 12.05 -10.27
N TYR A 126 8.22 11.61 -10.31
CA TYR A 126 7.35 11.64 -9.14
C TYR A 126 7.89 10.74 -8.02
N ALA A 127 8.16 9.48 -8.35
CA ALA A 127 8.64 8.50 -7.39
C ALA A 127 10.01 8.88 -6.82
N GLU A 128 10.88 9.41 -7.67
CA GLU A 128 12.21 9.91 -7.29
C GLU A 128 12.11 11.08 -6.32
N HIS A 129 11.25 12.05 -6.61
CA HIS A 129 11.04 13.19 -5.73
C HIS A 129 10.53 12.76 -4.34
N VAL A 130 9.51 11.90 -4.29
CA VAL A 130 8.98 11.38 -3.01
C VAL A 130 10.06 10.61 -2.25
N ARG A 131 10.86 9.78 -2.95
CA ARG A 131 11.98 9.06 -2.33
C ARG A 131 13.00 10.01 -1.73
N ASN A 132 13.36 11.08 -2.45
CA ASN A 132 14.33 12.06 -1.99
C ASN A 132 13.80 12.79 -0.75
N LEU A 133 12.55 13.24 -0.75
CA LEU A 133 11.90 13.81 0.44
C LEU A 133 11.91 12.83 1.63
N TYR A 134 11.65 11.54 1.36
CA TYR A 134 11.61 10.52 2.41
C TYR A 134 12.97 10.32 3.10
N TYR A 135 14.07 10.42 2.37
CA TYR A 135 15.43 10.25 2.90
C TYR A 135 16.11 11.56 3.28
N ASP A 136 15.47 12.70 3.03
CA ASP A 136 16.01 14.01 3.43
C ASP A 136 15.91 14.21 4.94
N HIS A 137 17.06 14.39 5.59
CA HIS A 137 17.16 14.59 7.03
C HIS A 137 16.61 15.95 7.49
N GLU A 138 16.61 16.99 6.65
CA GLU A 138 16.03 18.29 7.00
C GLU A 138 14.51 18.25 7.08
N PHE A 139 13.88 17.46 6.22
CA PHE A 139 12.45 17.23 6.26
C PHE A 139 11.97 16.71 7.63
N LEU A 140 12.81 15.92 8.33
CA LEU A 140 12.50 15.39 9.64
C LEU A 140 12.55 16.44 10.75
N ARG A 141 13.44 17.44 10.64
CA ARG A 141 13.65 18.45 11.69
C ARG A 141 12.54 19.48 11.76
N THR A 142 11.80 19.69 10.69
CA THR A 142 10.76 20.73 10.60
C THR A 142 9.37 20.25 10.99
N ARG A 143 9.17 18.95 11.23
CA ARG A 143 7.86 18.35 11.57
C ARG A 143 7.80 17.60 12.92
N LEU A 144 8.90 17.57 13.67
CA LEU A 144 8.95 17.14 15.06
C LEU A 144 8.90 18.36 15.98
#